data_9ddf7ddc56e853fee5aa50a0c467cc7d
#
_entry.id   9ddf7ddc56e853fee5aa50a0c467cc7d
#
_cell.length_a   1.000
_cell.length_b   1.000
_cell.length_c   1.000
_cell.angle_alpha   90.00
_cell.angle_beta   90.00
_cell.angle_gamma   90.00
#
_symmetry.space_group_name_H-M   'P 1'
#
loop_
_entity.id
_entity.type
_entity.pdbx_description
1 polymer ?
#
loop_
_entity_poly.entity_id
_entity_poly.type
_entity_poly.pdbx_seq_one_letter_code
_entity_poly.pdbx_strand_id
1 'polypeptide(L)'
;RREAIESAGFLDERFFIYSEETDFCLRIVRSGWEIYHFPYLTIIHHAGKGGFNPRMASQEAYARRQYLSKHYGPIGMAVGIGALTLRYAFRAIGGGRDKEVNQARRAASRNAVATLFGLREPPFGPPPRQAVSIVGDEPS
;
A
#
# COMPACT_ATOMS: atom_id res chain seq x y z
N ARG A 1 16.83 -12.86 7.53
CA ARG A 1 18.18 -13.24 7.06
C ARG A 1 18.55 -12.38 5.85
N ARG A 2 19.83 -12.07 5.70
CA ARG A 2 20.34 -11.28 4.58
C ARG A 2 20.08 -11.95 3.23
N GLU A 3 20.31 -13.25 3.17
CA GLU A 3 20.13 -14.06 1.96
C GLU A 3 18.68 -14.03 1.46
N ALA A 4 17.70 -13.92 2.36
CA ALA A 4 16.28 -13.76 1.99
C ALA A 4 16.03 -12.42 1.32
N ILE A 5 16.69 -11.35 1.78
CA ILE A 5 16.60 -10.02 1.17
C ILE A 5 17.29 -10.01 -0.20
N GLU A 6 18.46 -10.62 -0.29
CA GLU A 6 19.21 -10.70 -1.56
C GLU A 6 18.45 -11.50 -2.62
N SER A 7 17.77 -12.60 -2.23
CA SER A 7 16.97 -13.39 -3.17
C SER A 7 15.65 -12.73 -3.58
N ALA A 8 14.99 -12.01 -2.67
CA ALA A 8 13.73 -11.33 -2.95
C ALA A 8 13.90 -9.92 -3.54
N GLY A 9 15.11 -9.35 -3.42
CA GLY A 9 15.40 -7.94 -3.71
C GLY A 9 14.90 -7.02 -2.60
N PHE A 10 15.30 -5.74 -2.65
CA PHE A 10 14.89 -4.72 -1.68
C PHE A 10 13.41 -4.30 -1.84
N LEU A 11 12.95 -3.34 -1.02
CA LEU A 11 11.63 -2.74 -1.16
C LEU A 11 11.48 -2.13 -2.56
N ASP A 12 10.32 -2.32 -3.18
CA ASP A 12 10.05 -1.80 -4.51
C ASP A 12 9.69 -0.32 -4.43
N GLU A 13 10.49 0.54 -5.06
CA GLU A 13 10.36 2.00 -5.04
C GLU A 13 9.06 2.52 -5.66
N ARG A 14 8.28 1.69 -6.38
CA ARG A 14 6.95 2.09 -6.86
C ARG A 14 5.93 2.29 -5.74
N PHE A 15 6.23 1.77 -4.53
CA PHE A 15 5.43 1.99 -3.33
C PHE A 15 6.05 3.11 -2.49
N PHE A 16 5.39 4.27 -2.45
CA PHE A 16 5.82 5.36 -1.57
C PHE A 16 5.45 5.08 -0.11
N ILE A 17 4.21 4.64 0.11
CA ILE A 17 3.67 4.23 1.42
C ILE A 17 2.50 3.28 1.17
N TYR A 18 2.33 2.28 2.01
CA TYR A 18 1.40 1.16 1.94
C TYR A 18 1.73 0.14 0.84
N SER A 19 1.51 -1.11 1.16
CA SER A 19 1.74 -2.30 0.33
C SER A 19 3.20 -2.63 0.02
N GLU A 20 4.17 -1.81 0.42
CA GLU A 20 5.60 -2.10 0.29
C GLU A 20 5.99 -3.36 1.08
N GLU A 21 5.53 -3.46 2.33
CA GLU A 21 5.77 -4.62 3.19
C GLU A 21 5.04 -5.88 2.68
N THR A 22 3.83 -5.69 2.17
CA THR A 22 3.03 -6.79 1.61
C THR A 22 3.66 -7.35 0.33
N ASP A 23 4.15 -6.46 -0.53
CA ASP A 23 4.90 -6.82 -1.73
C ASP A 23 6.20 -7.56 -1.38
N PHE A 24 6.94 -7.03 -0.42
CA PHE A 24 8.20 -7.61 0.01
C PHE A 24 7.99 -9.00 0.62
N CYS A 25 7.04 -9.17 1.53
CA CYS A 25 6.69 -10.46 2.10
C CYS A 25 6.28 -11.48 1.04
N LEU A 26 5.48 -11.08 0.06
CA LEU A 26 5.07 -11.97 -1.02
C LEU A 26 6.27 -12.41 -1.88
N ARG A 27 7.22 -11.52 -2.16
CA ARG A 27 8.44 -11.85 -2.91
C ARG A 27 9.36 -12.79 -2.12
N ILE A 28 9.51 -12.57 -0.81
CA ILE A 28 10.26 -13.47 0.09
C ILE A 28 9.68 -14.89 0.02
N VAL A 29 8.35 -15.03 0.18
CA VAL A 29 7.70 -16.34 0.13
C VAL A 29 7.84 -16.99 -1.25
N ARG A 30 7.69 -16.22 -2.34
CA ARG A 30 7.89 -16.72 -3.72
C ARG A 30 9.33 -17.14 -4.02
N SER A 31 10.30 -16.60 -3.29
CA SER A 31 11.71 -17.00 -3.37
C SER A 31 12.05 -18.23 -2.53
N GLY A 32 11.04 -18.90 -1.95
CA GLY A 32 11.21 -20.13 -1.19
C GLY A 32 11.53 -19.93 0.30
N TRP A 33 11.47 -18.70 0.79
CA TRP A 33 11.67 -18.40 2.21
C TRP A 33 10.36 -18.42 2.98
N GLU A 34 10.45 -18.71 4.28
CA GLU A 34 9.32 -18.66 5.21
C GLU A 34 9.36 -17.40 6.06
N ILE A 35 8.16 -16.91 6.43
CA ILE A 35 7.98 -15.77 7.33
C ILE A 35 7.35 -16.27 8.62
N TYR A 36 8.01 -15.98 9.74
CA TYR A 36 7.53 -16.39 11.06
C TYR A 36 7.07 -15.18 11.86
N HIS A 37 5.94 -15.33 12.54
CA HIS A 37 5.47 -14.37 13.52
C HIS A 37 5.91 -14.81 14.93
N PHE A 38 6.59 -13.90 15.65
CA PHE A 38 7.04 -14.13 17.03
C PHE A 38 6.15 -13.35 18.00
N PRO A 39 5.15 -14.00 18.61
CA PRO A 39 4.19 -13.30 19.49
C PRO A 39 4.79 -12.84 20.82
N TYR A 40 5.98 -13.30 21.16
CA TYR A 40 6.68 -12.94 22.41
C TYR A 40 7.49 -11.65 22.30
N LEU A 41 7.67 -11.12 21.10
CA LEU A 41 8.38 -9.87 20.86
C LEU A 41 7.38 -8.73 20.73
N THR A 42 7.56 -7.68 21.52
CA THR A 42 6.70 -6.49 21.50
C THR A 42 7.51 -5.28 21.06
N ILE A 43 6.99 -4.57 20.09
CA ILE A 43 7.47 -3.24 19.68
C ILE A 43 6.40 -2.19 19.90
N ILE A 44 6.81 -0.98 20.25
CA ILE A 44 5.87 0.14 20.39
C ILE A 44 5.77 0.85 19.04
N HIS A 45 4.58 0.79 18.44
CA HIS A 45 4.28 1.47 17.18
C HIS A 45 3.40 2.68 17.45
N HIS A 46 3.96 3.88 17.34
CA HIS A 46 3.25 5.15 17.59
C HIS A 46 2.31 5.58 16.46
N ALA A 47 1.84 4.64 15.64
CA ALA A 47 0.90 4.91 14.55
C ALA A 47 -0.50 5.30 15.06
N GLY A 48 -1.24 6.04 14.26
CA GLY A 48 -2.65 6.31 14.51
C GLY A 48 -2.96 7.47 15.44
N LYS A 49 -1.97 8.15 16.02
CA LYS A 49 -2.22 9.35 16.87
C LYS A 49 -2.82 10.53 16.10
N GLY A 50 -2.74 10.53 14.76
CA GLY A 50 -3.28 11.59 13.90
C GLY A 50 -4.76 11.45 13.53
N GLY A 51 -5.48 10.42 14.03
CA GLY A 51 -6.87 10.17 13.68
C GLY A 51 -7.09 9.75 12.21
N PHE A 52 -8.35 9.86 11.75
CA PHE A 52 -8.71 9.55 10.38
C PHE A 52 -8.20 10.62 9.40
N ASN A 53 -7.28 10.23 8.51
CA ASN A 53 -6.77 11.11 7.46
C ASN A 53 -7.37 10.72 6.10
N PRO A 54 -8.27 11.54 5.53
CA PRO A 54 -8.91 11.24 4.24
C PRO A 54 -7.91 11.10 3.07
N ARG A 55 -6.78 11.81 3.11
CA ARG A 55 -5.74 11.77 2.06
C ARG A 55 -5.06 10.39 2.02
N MET A 56 -4.86 9.78 3.18
CA MET A 56 -4.23 8.47 3.27
C MET A 56 -5.09 7.36 2.66
N ALA A 57 -6.42 7.49 2.66
CA ALA A 57 -7.30 6.51 2.01
C ALA A 57 -7.08 6.44 0.48
N SER A 58 -6.84 7.58 -0.18
CA SER A 58 -6.50 7.59 -1.62
C SER A 58 -5.10 7.03 -1.87
N GLN A 59 -4.15 7.33 -0.99
CA GLN A 59 -2.80 6.77 -1.11
C GLN A 59 -2.79 5.25 -0.91
N GLU A 60 -3.54 4.75 0.07
CA GLU A 60 -3.74 3.30 0.28
C GLU A 60 -4.37 2.65 -0.96
N ALA A 61 -5.40 3.27 -1.54
CA ALA A 61 -6.06 2.77 -2.75
C ALA A 61 -5.08 2.70 -3.94
N TYR A 62 -4.26 3.74 -4.12
CA TYR A 62 -3.22 3.75 -5.14
C TYR A 62 -2.21 2.62 -4.95
N ALA A 63 -1.65 2.47 -3.75
CA ALA A 63 -0.68 1.43 -3.45
C ALA A 63 -1.25 0.03 -3.67
N ARG A 64 -2.50 -0.22 -3.26
CA ARG A 64 -3.19 -1.49 -3.49
C ARG A 64 -3.43 -1.77 -4.98
N ARG A 65 -3.76 -0.75 -5.77
CA ARG A 65 -3.86 -0.89 -7.23
C ARG A 65 -2.51 -1.28 -7.83
N GLN A 66 -1.42 -0.64 -7.41
CA GLN A 66 -0.07 -0.99 -7.86
C GLN A 66 0.29 -2.44 -7.50
N TYR A 67 -0.03 -2.86 -6.27
CA TYR A 67 0.19 -4.23 -5.83
C TYR A 67 -0.58 -5.25 -6.68
N LEU A 68 -1.87 -4.99 -6.93
CA LEU A 68 -2.70 -5.85 -7.79
C LEU A 68 -2.16 -5.91 -9.22
N SER A 69 -1.77 -4.78 -9.79
CA SER A 69 -1.17 -4.70 -11.13
C SER A 69 0.14 -5.46 -11.24
N LYS A 70 0.94 -5.48 -10.17
CA LYS A 70 2.25 -6.15 -10.15
C LYS A 70 2.13 -7.67 -10.04
N HIS A 71 1.21 -8.16 -9.22
CA HIS A 71 1.19 -9.57 -8.79
C HIS A 71 0.08 -10.40 -9.39
N TYR A 72 -0.96 -9.78 -9.94
CA TYR A 72 -2.13 -10.45 -10.46
C TYR A 72 -2.40 -10.02 -11.91
N GLY A 73 -2.78 -10.97 -12.73
CA GLY A 73 -3.18 -10.68 -14.11
C GLY A 73 -4.49 -9.86 -14.19
N PRO A 74 -4.96 -9.55 -15.41
CA PRO A 74 -6.13 -8.67 -15.60
C PRO A 74 -7.37 -9.11 -14.82
N ILE A 75 -7.64 -10.41 -14.75
CA ILE A 75 -8.79 -10.96 -14.02
C ILE A 75 -8.62 -10.76 -12.52
N GLY A 76 -7.46 -11.12 -11.96
CA GLY A 76 -7.18 -10.93 -10.53
C GLY A 76 -7.20 -9.45 -10.13
N MET A 77 -6.69 -8.58 -10.99
CA MET A 77 -6.77 -7.13 -10.81
C MET A 77 -8.23 -6.65 -10.79
N ALA A 78 -9.07 -7.09 -11.72
CA ALA A 78 -10.49 -6.70 -11.78
C ALA A 78 -11.24 -7.16 -10.53
N VAL A 79 -11.04 -8.41 -10.10
CA VAL A 79 -11.64 -8.95 -8.87
C VAL A 79 -11.16 -8.15 -7.64
N GLY A 80 -9.86 -7.87 -7.53
CA GLY A 80 -9.30 -7.11 -6.42
C GLY A 80 -9.82 -5.68 -6.36
N ILE A 81 -9.91 -4.98 -7.49
CA ILE A 81 -10.50 -3.63 -7.57
C ILE A 81 -11.99 -3.67 -7.20
N GLY A 82 -12.73 -4.67 -7.63
CA GLY A 82 -14.14 -4.87 -7.26
C GLY A 82 -14.32 -5.04 -5.75
N ALA A 83 -13.53 -5.90 -5.14
CA ALA A 83 -13.55 -6.13 -3.68
C ALA A 83 -13.18 -4.87 -2.89
N LEU A 84 -12.16 -4.13 -3.33
CA LEU A 84 -11.76 -2.87 -2.71
C LEU A 84 -12.84 -1.79 -2.86
N THR A 85 -13.48 -1.70 -4.03
CA THR A 85 -14.59 -0.78 -4.27
C THR A 85 -15.74 -1.07 -3.31
N LEU A 86 -16.12 -2.34 -3.15
CA LEU A 86 -17.14 -2.76 -2.21
C LEU A 86 -16.76 -2.40 -0.76
N ARG A 87 -15.53 -2.64 -0.35
CA ARG A 87 -15.01 -2.25 0.97
C ARG A 87 -15.15 -0.75 1.21
N TYR A 88 -14.79 0.10 0.23
CA TYR A 88 -14.94 1.54 0.37
C TYR A 88 -16.40 1.99 0.36
N ALA A 89 -17.27 1.31 -0.39
CA ALA A 89 -18.72 1.56 -0.38
C ALA A 89 -19.31 1.27 1.02
N PHE A 90 -19.01 0.12 1.61
CA PHE A 90 -19.41 -0.20 2.98
C PHE A 90 -18.88 0.80 4.01
N ARG A 91 -17.62 1.23 3.85
CA ARG A 91 -17.03 2.24 4.73
C ARG A 91 -17.73 3.60 4.61
N ALA A 92 -18.26 3.93 3.44
CA ALA A 92 -19.02 5.17 3.22
C ALA A 92 -20.41 5.15 3.88
N ILE A 93 -21.03 3.97 3.97
CA ILE A 93 -22.37 3.78 4.59
C ILE A 93 -22.26 3.75 6.12
N GLY A 94 -21.23 3.06 6.64
CA GLY A 94 -20.98 2.97 8.09
C GLY A 94 -20.66 4.33 8.68
N GLY A 95 -21.40 4.74 9.71
CA GLY A 95 -21.21 6.04 10.34
C GLY A 95 -21.57 6.03 11.84
N GLY A 96 -20.83 6.83 12.60
CA GLY A 96 -21.15 7.20 13.99
C GLY A 96 -22.14 8.38 14.03
N ARG A 97 -22.35 8.93 15.24
CA ARG A 97 -23.24 10.08 15.46
C ARG A 97 -22.71 11.41 14.91
N ASP A 98 -21.41 11.51 14.65
CA ASP A 98 -20.75 12.73 14.15
C ASP A 98 -20.95 12.89 12.64
N LYS A 99 -21.67 13.93 12.23
CA LYS A 99 -21.99 14.22 10.84
C LYS A 99 -20.77 14.64 10.02
N GLU A 100 -19.83 15.40 10.61
CA GLU A 100 -18.63 15.88 9.93
C GLU A 100 -17.68 14.73 9.63
N VAL A 101 -17.45 13.84 10.61
CA VAL A 101 -16.64 12.63 10.44
C VAL A 101 -17.24 11.72 9.35
N ASN A 102 -18.58 11.60 9.33
CA ASN A 102 -19.26 10.80 8.31
C ASN A 102 -19.11 11.41 6.91
N GLN A 103 -19.21 12.72 6.78
CA GLN A 103 -19.03 13.42 5.51
C GLN A 103 -17.58 13.27 5.01
N ALA A 104 -16.59 13.47 5.89
CA ALA A 104 -15.19 13.28 5.57
C ALA A 104 -14.89 11.84 5.13
N ARG A 105 -15.47 10.83 5.82
CA ARG A 105 -15.33 9.41 5.49
C ARG A 105 -15.94 9.07 4.13
N ARG A 106 -17.12 9.61 3.80
CA ARG A 106 -17.76 9.44 2.48
C ARG A 106 -16.92 10.06 1.37
N ALA A 107 -16.41 11.28 1.57
CA ALA A 107 -15.54 11.95 0.62
C ALA A 107 -14.24 11.17 0.40
N ALA A 108 -13.60 10.67 1.46
CA ALA A 108 -12.41 9.85 1.38
C ALA A 108 -12.65 8.54 0.63
N SER A 109 -13.78 7.88 0.86
CA SER A 109 -14.15 6.65 0.16
C SER A 109 -14.37 6.88 -1.34
N ARG A 110 -15.06 7.95 -1.72
CA ARG A 110 -15.23 8.34 -3.14
C ARG A 110 -13.88 8.62 -3.80
N ASN A 111 -13.01 9.38 -3.13
CA ASN A 111 -11.69 9.70 -3.65
C ASN A 111 -10.82 8.44 -3.79
N ALA A 112 -10.86 7.53 -2.84
CA ALA A 112 -10.16 6.25 -2.90
C ALA A 112 -10.64 5.39 -4.09
N VAL A 113 -11.95 5.30 -4.30
CA VAL A 113 -12.52 4.60 -5.47
C VAL A 113 -12.07 5.26 -6.78
N ALA A 114 -12.13 6.58 -6.90
CA ALA A 114 -11.65 7.28 -8.08
C ALA A 114 -10.15 6.99 -8.35
N THR A 115 -9.34 6.90 -7.29
CA THR A 115 -7.92 6.55 -7.40
C THR A 115 -7.72 5.08 -7.82
N LEU A 116 -8.54 4.15 -7.35
CA LEU A 116 -8.51 2.74 -7.79
C LEU A 116 -8.71 2.61 -9.30
N PHE A 117 -9.61 3.42 -9.87
CA PHE A 117 -9.87 3.42 -11.31
C PHE A 117 -8.91 4.32 -12.11
N GLY A 118 -7.96 4.99 -11.46
CA GLY A 118 -7.02 5.90 -12.12
C GLY A 118 -7.64 7.23 -12.58
N LEU A 119 -8.83 7.56 -12.09
CA LEU A 119 -9.54 8.82 -12.38
C LEU A 119 -9.05 9.97 -11.48
N ARG A 120 -8.22 9.67 -10.51
CA ARG A 120 -7.65 10.64 -9.59
C ARG A 120 -6.22 10.21 -9.23
N GLU A 121 -5.31 11.17 -9.23
CA GLU A 121 -3.95 10.95 -8.76
C GLU A 121 -3.89 10.82 -7.22
N PRO A 122 -2.94 10.02 -6.71
CA PRO A 122 -2.72 9.90 -5.28
C PRO A 122 -2.18 11.22 -4.72
N PRO A 123 -2.49 11.56 -3.44
CA PRO A 123 -2.15 12.86 -2.87
C PRO A 123 -0.66 13.13 -2.70
N PHE A 124 0.17 12.08 -2.72
CA PHE A 124 1.62 12.18 -2.59
C PHE A 124 2.35 11.81 -3.88
N GLY A 125 1.60 11.53 -4.96
CA GLY A 125 2.16 11.09 -6.23
C GLY A 125 2.76 9.68 -6.19
N PRO A 126 3.28 9.20 -7.31
CA PRO A 126 4.23 8.11 -7.32
C PRO A 126 5.53 8.59 -6.63
N PRO A 127 6.31 7.67 -6.03
CA PRO A 127 7.59 8.05 -5.47
C PRO A 127 8.44 8.73 -6.55
N PRO A 128 9.23 9.75 -6.20
CA PRO A 128 10.17 10.34 -7.13
C PRO A 128 11.09 9.23 -7.65
N ARG A 129 11.29 9.15 -8.96
CA ARG A 129 12.28 8.24 -9.53
C ARG A 129 13.64 8.69 -8.99
N GLN A 130 14.17 7.98 -8.01
CA GLN A 130 15.55 8.17 -7.62
C GLN A 130 16.40 7.75 -8.81
N ALA A 131 17.22 8.67 -9.30
CA ALA A 131 18.33 8.29 -10.16
C ALA A 131 19.18 7.36 -9.30
N VAL A 132 19.25 6.09 -9.68
CA VAL A 132 20.20 5.14 -9.08
C VAL A 132 21.57 5.68 -9.43
N SER A 133 22.17 6.48 -8.53
CA SER A 133 23.59 6.71 -8.57
C SER A 133 24.23 5.37 -8.25
N ILE A 134 24.70 4.70 -9.27
CA ILE A 134 25.61 3.57 -9.11
C ILE A 134 26.86 4.16 -8.47
N VAL A 135 26.89 4.14 -7.14
CA VAL A 135 28.14 4.34 -6.41
C VAL A 135 28.91 3.03 -6.57
N GLY A 136 29.75 3.01 -7.54
CA GLY A 136 30.62 1.90 -7.80
C GLY A 136 31.51 2.24 -8.97
N ASP A 137 32.58 2.94 -8.68
CA ASP A 137 33.92 2.71 -9.22
C ASP A 137 34.87 3.71 -8.53
N GLU A 138 35.35 3.35 -7.33
CA GLU A 138 36.66 3.84 -6.93
C GLU A 138 37.70 2.96 -7.63
N PRO A 139 38.53 3.52 -8.53
CA PRO A 139 39.69 2.83 -9.02
C PRO A 139 40.74 2.77 -7.89
N SER A 140 41.17 1.57 -7.61
CA SER A 140 42.33 1.22 -6.78
C SER A 140 43.62 1.90 -7.26
#